data_a8806ac1ef3910cf5ebbd32c604aba59
#
_entry.id   a8806ac1ef3910cf5ebbd32c604aba59
#
_cell.length_a   1.000
_cell.length_b   1.000
_cell.length_c   1.000
_cell.angle_alpha   90.00
_cell.angle_beta   90.00
_cell.angle_gamma   90.00
#
_symmetry.space_group_name_H-M   'P 1'
#
loop_
_entity.id
_entity.type
_entity.pdbx_description
1 polymer ?
#
loop_
_entity_poly.entity_id
_entity_poly.type
_entity_poly.pdbx_seq_one_letter_code
_entity_poly.pdbx_strand_id
1 'polypeptide(L)'
;MNESAPNLEALKRRIASLEGHVSVRADRLFTLGDEAADARIGGGMAHGRLHEIFASEPVDGGSAAGFALMLAIRAASAMPILWLREEAGER
;
A
#
# COMPACT_ATOMS: atom_id res chain seq x y z
N MET A 1 3.04 5.35 44.14
CA MET A 1 3.74 4.73 43.03
C MET A 1 2.78 4.17 42.04
N ASN A 2 2.96 4.50 40.83
CA ASN A 2 2.06 4.09 39.75
C ASN A 2 2.68 2.92 39.00
N GLU A 3 2.13 1.74 39.20
CA GLU A 3 2.68 0.56 38.58
C GLU A 3 2.38 0.48 37.07
N SER A 4 1.38 1.20 36.62
CA SER A 4 1.05 1.16 35.18
C SER A 4 2.04 1.97 34.34
N ALA A 5 2.82 2.87 34.98
CA ALA A 5 3.75 3.70 34.21
C ALA A 5 4.82 2.87 33.50
N PRO A 6 5.48 1.88 34.16
CA PRO A 6 6.46 1.05 33.46
C PRO A 6 5.82 0.27 32.31
N ASN A 7 4.59 -0.21 32.50
CA ASN A 7 3.90 -0.94 31.46
C ASN A 7 3.55 -0.04 30.29
N LEU A 8 3.18 1.19 30.59
CA LEU A 8 2.84 2.14 29.54
C LEU A 8 4.07 2.49 28.72
N GLU A 9 5.20 2.69 29.37
CA GLU A 9 6.43 3.00 28.66
C GLU A 9 6.89 1.82 27.82
N ALA A 10 6.74 0.61 28.32
CA ALA A 10 7.07 -0.57 27.54
C ALA A 10 6.17 -0.68 26.31
N LEU A 11 4.89 -0.38 26.47
CA LEU A 11 3.96 -0.42 25.36
C LEU A 11 4.30 0.65 24.34
N LYS A 12 4.63 1.86 24.79
CA LYS A 12 5.02 2.93 23.88
C LYS A 12 6.24 2.55 23.07
N ARG A 13 7.23 1.92 23.70
CA ARG A 13 8.43 1.49 23.01
C ARG A 13 8.12 0.42 21.99
N ARG A 14 7.20 -0.48 22.33
CA ARG A 14 6.81 -1.53 21.42
C ARG A 14 6.11 -0.96 20.20
N ILE A 15 5.22 -0.02 20.42
CA ILE A 15 4.52 0.64 19.32
C ILE A 15 5.53 1.38 18.44
N ALA A 16 6.45 2.10 19.03
CA ALA A 16 7.47 2.83 18.29
C ALA A 16 8.33 1.87 17.48
N SER A 17 8.66 0.70 18.04
CA SER A 17 9.44 -0.29 17.33
C SER A 17 8.68 -0.84 16.12
N LEU A 18 7.37 -1.10 16.29
CA LEU A 18 6.55 -1.58 15.19
C LEU A 18 6.42 -0.52 14.10
N GLU A 19 6.25 0.73 14.52
CA GLU A 19 6.17 1.83 13.57
C GLU A 19 7.49 2.01 12.83
N GLY A 20 8.60 1.80 13.53
CA GLY A 20 9.90 1.84 12.89
C GLY A 20 10.06 0.77 11.83
N HIS A 21 9.59 -0.44 12.12
CA HIS A 21 9.62 -1.51 11.12
C HIS A 21 8.78 -1.14 9.90
N VAL A 22 7.60 -0.58 10.13
CA VAL A 22 6.74 -0.14 9.04
C VAL A 22 7.43 0.96 8.25
N SER A 23 8.07 1.90 8.93
CA SER A 23 8.78 3.00 8.26
C SER A 23 9.93 2.50 7.40
N VAL A 24 10.69 1.52 7.90
CA VAL A 24 11.79 0.96 7.11
C VAL A 24 11.27 0.34 5.83
N ARG A 25 10.13 -0.36 5.89
CA ARG A 25 9.54 -0.92 4.70
C ARG A 25 8.98 0.15 3.80
N ALA A 26 8.45 1.24 4.38
CA ALA A 26 7.90 2.33 3.62
C ALA A 26 8.98 3.11 2.86
N ASP A 27 10.24 2.97 3.26
CA ASP A 27 11.33 3.57 2.49
C ASP A 27 11.40 2.99 1.09
N ARG A 28 10.82 1.82 0.88
CA ARG A 28 10.79 1.21 -0.44
C ARG A 28 9.46 1.57 -1.08
N LEU A 29 9.44 2.70 -1.72
CA LEU A 29 8.25 3.22 -2.37
C LEU A 29 8.38 3.12 -3.88
N PHE A 30 7.25 2.97 -4.53
CA PHE A 30 7.19 3.13 -5.99
C PHE A 30 6.24 4.27 -6.28
N THR A 31 6.56 5.04 -7.32
CA THR A 31 5.79 6.23 -7.63
C THR A 31 4.70 5.93 -8.64
N LEU A 32 3.69 6.80 -8.65
CA LEU A 32 2.64 6.73 -9.66
C LEU A 32 3.09 7.31 -11.00
N GLY A 33 4.19 8.07 -10.97
CA GLY A 33 4.66 8.70 -12.18
C GLY A 33 4.11 10.10 -12.39
N ASP A 34 3.34 10.61 -11.46
CA ASP A 34 2.82 11.95 -11.49
C ASP A 34 3.25 12.65 -10.22
N GLU A 35 4.04 13.69 -10.36
CA GLU A 35 4.67 14.34 -9.23
C GLU A 35 3.66 14.86 -8.21
N ALA A 36 2.59 15.46 -8.70
CA ALA A 36 1.57 15.99 -7.79
C ALA A 36 0.84 14.89 -7.05
N ALA A 37 0.50 13.81 -7.74
CA ALA A 37 -0.17 12.69 -7.10
C ALA A 37 0.73 12.01 -6.09
N ASP A 38 1.99 11.82 -6.44
CA ASP A 38 2.96 11.19 -5.54
C ASP A 38 3.14 12.02 -4.28
N ALA A 39 3.20 13.35 -4.44
CA ALA A 39 3.35 14.22 -3.29
C ALA A 39 2.17 14.10 -2.34
N ARG A 40 0.96 13.91 -2.88
CA ARG A 40 -0.24 13.82 -2.06
C ARG A 40 -0.29 12.54 -1.24
N ILE A 41 0.34 11.49 -1.71
CA ILE A 41 0.37 10.22 -0.98
C ILE A 41 1.69 10.01 -0.25
N GLY A 42 2.47 11.07 -0.09
CA GLY A 42 3.68 10.99 0.71
C GLY A 42 4.89 10.50 -0.04
N GLY A 43 4.90 10.61 -1.36
CA GLY A 43 6.06 10.27 -2.18
C GLY A 43 5.90 9.02 -3.01
N GLY A 44 4.86 8.23 -2.76
CA GLY A 44 4.63 7.01 -3.52
C GLY A 44 3.89 5.99 -2.69
N MET A 45 3.77 4.80 -3.24
CA MET A 45 3.09 3.70 -2.57
C MET A 45 4.12 2.69 -2.08
N ALA A 46 3.84 2.08 -0.95
CA ALA A 46 4.79 1.20 -0.30
C ALA A 46 4.86 -0.17 -0.99
N HIS A 47 6.07 -0.65 -1.16
CA HIS A 47 6.30 -2.03 -1.57
C HIS A 47 5.97 -2.97 -0.41
N GLY A 48 5.69 -4.21 -0.75
CA GLY A 48 5.48 -5.23 0.28
C GLY A 48 4.22 -5.02 1.08
N ARG A 49 3.22 -4.40 0.49
CA ARG A 49 1.94 -4.12 1.15
C ARG A 49 0.80 -4.56 0.28
N LEU A 50 -0.33 -4.78 0.90
CA LEU A 50 -1.57 -5.02 0.19
C LEU A 50 -2.22 -3.69 -0.11
N HIS A 51 -2.52 -3.45 -1.36
CA HIS A 51 -3.21 -2.23 -1.80
C HIS A 51 -4.52 -2.63 -2.46
N GLU A 52 -5.57 -1.93 -2.12
CA GLU A 52 -6.89 -2.20 -2.69
C GLU A 52 -7.36 -0.98 -3.46
N ILE A 53 -7.99 -1.22 -4.59
CA ILE A 53 -8.47 -0.16 -5.46
C ILE A 53 -9.93 -0.42 -5.71
N PHE A 54 -10.76 0.58 -5.44
CA PHE A 54 -12.19 0.48 -5.60
C PHE A 54 -12.68 1.46 -6.64
N ALA A 55 -13.55 1.00 -7.52
CA ALA A 55 -14.24 1.90 -8.43
C ALA A 55 -15.41 2.53 -7.70
N SER A 56 -15.59 3.84 -7.86
CA SER A 56 -16.72 4.53 -7.25
C SER A 56 -18.05 4.05 -7.81
N GLU A 57 -18.05 3.75 -9.09
CA GLU A 57 -19.24 3.32 -9.82
C GLU A 57 -18.91 2.05 -10.57
N PRO A 58 -19.87 1.15 -10.75
CA PRO A 58 -19.57 -0.08 -11.51
C PRO A 58 -19.06 0.19 -12.92
N VAL A 59 -19.50 1.30 -13.53
CA VAL A 59 -19.06 1.65 -14.87
C VAL A 59 -17.56 1.97 -14.90
N ASP A 60 -16.98 2.31 -13.75
CA ASP A 60 -15.56 2.66 -13.67
C ASP A 60 -14.68 1.46 -13.39
N GLY A 61 -15.24 0.25 -13.43
CA GLY A 61 -14.47 -0.95 -13.12
C GLY A 61 -13.28 -1.14 -14.05
N GLY A 62 -13.46 -0.82 -15.34
CA GLY A 62 -12.37 -0.93 -16.29
C GLY A 62 -11.23 0.05 -15.98
N SER A 63 -11.59 1.26 -15.58
CA SER A 63 -10.59 2.25 -15.21
C SER A 63 -9.84 1.82 -13.96
N ALA A 64 -10.55 1.25 -12.99
CA ALA A 64 -9.90 0.77 -11.77
C ALA A 64 -8.93 -0.36 -12.08
N ALA A 65 -9.32 -1.28 -12.95
CA ALA A 65 -8.46 -2.39 -13.33
C ALA A 65 -7.23 -1.90 -14.08
N GLY A 66 -7.41 -0.94 -14.98
CA GLY A 66 -6.29 -0.35 -15.72
C GLY A 66 -5.32 0.36 -14.78
N PHE A 67 -5.85 1.07 -13.80
CA PHE A 67 -5.02 1.75 -12.82
C PHE A 67 -4.24 0.74 -11.98
N ALA A 68 -4.90 -0.35 -11.58
CA ALA A 68 -4.23 -1.40 -10.81
C ALA A 68 -3.10 -2.03 -11.61
N LEU A 69 -3.32 -2.26 -12.90
CA LEU A 69 -2.28 -2.83 -13.75
C LEU A 69 -1.11 -1.86 -13.88
N MET A 70 -1.39 -0.58 -14.04
CA MET A 70 -0.34 0.43 -14.10
C MET A 70 0.49 0.43 -12.82
N LEU A 71 -0.17 0.36 -11.67
CA LEU A 71 0.53 0.29 -10.39
C LEU A 71 1.40 -0.95 -10.31
N ALA A 72 0.86 -2.09 -10.76
CA ALA A 72 1.61 -3.34 -10.71
C ALA A 72 2.87 -3.25 -11.57
N ILE A 73 2.75 -2.66 -12.74
CA ILE A 73 3.90 -2.49 -13.63
C ILE A 73 4.98 -1.63 -12.98
N ARG A 74 4.57 -0.54 -12.37
CA ARG A 74 5.53 0.33 -11.71
C ARG A 74 6.16 -0.33 -10.49
N ALA A 75 5.37 -1.07 -9.72
CA ALA A 75 5.89 -1.75 -8.55
C ALA A 75 6.82 -2.89 -8.91
N ALA A 76 6.49 -3.61 -9.96
CA ALA A 76 7.26 -4.79 -10.34
C ALA A 76 8.64 -4.43 -10.91
N SER A 77 8.73 -3.27 -11.56
CA SER A 77 9.95 -2.88 -12.25
C SER A 77 10.31 -3.98 -13.27
N ALA A 78 11.37 -4.73 -13.05
CA ALA A 78 11.77 -5.80 -13.96
C ALA A 78 11.26 -7.17 -13.52
N MET A 79 10.49 -7.23 -12.44
CA MET A 79 10.01 -8.50 -11.91
C MET A 79 8.71 -8.92 -12.60
N PRO A 80 8.43 -10.21 -12.65
CA PRO A 80 7.17 -10.66 -13.25
C PRO A 80 5.97 -10.27 -12.41
N ILE A 81 4.82 -10.16 -13.07
CA ILE A 81 3.55 -9.82 -12.44
C ILE A 81 2.62 -11.01 -12.60
N LEU A 82 1.96 -11.39 -11.51
CA LEU A 82 0.94 -12.42 -11.56
C LEU A 82 -0.42 -11.72 -11.48
N TRP A 83 -1.25 -11.93 -12.50
CA TRP A 83 -2.57 -11.31 -12.59
C TRP A 83 -3.62 -12.39 -12.41
N LEU A 84 -4.38 -12.29 -11.33
CA LEU A 84 -5.42 -13.25 -11.04
C LEU A 84 -6.78 -12.61 -11.22
N ARG A 85 -7.67 -13.30 -11.87
CA ARG A 85 -9.02 -12.81 -12.11
C ARG A 85 -10.02 -13.86 -11.72
N GLU A 86 -11.11 -13.38 -11.16
CA GLU A 86 -12.25 -14.25 -10.97
C GLU A 86 -12.99 -14.35 -12.28
N GLU A 87 -13.35 -15.55 -12.65
CA GLU A 87 -14.04 -15.78 -13.90
C GLU A 87 -15.52 -15.51 -13.69
N ALA A 88 -15.93 -14.32 -13.96
CA ALA A 88 -17.30 -13.92 -13.65
C ALA A 88 -18.17 -13.81 -14.87
N GLY A 89 -17.63 -14.04 -16.04
CA GLY A 89 -18.37 -13.80 -17.27
C GLY A 89 -19.19 -14.93 -17.78
N GLU A 90 -19.14 -16.07 -17.14
CA GLU A 90 -19.80 -17.24 -17.64
C GLU A 90 -21.24 -17.29 -17.35
N ARG A 91 -21.81 -16.32 -16.84
CA ARG A 91 -23.22 -16.38 -16.58
C ARG A 91 -24.06 -16.32 -17.80
#